data_4a97e20a16df10f839cc390235cb7064
#
_entry.id   4a97e20a16df10f839cc390235cb7064
#
_cell.length_a   1.000
_cell.length_b   1.000
_cell.length_c   1.000
_cell.angle_alpha   90.00
_cell.angle_beta   90.00
_cell.angle_gamma   90.00
#
_symmetry.space_group_name_H-M   'P 1'
#
loop_
_entity.id
_entity.type
_entity.pdbx_description
1 polymer ?
#
loop_
_entity_poly.entity_id
_entity_poly.type
_entity_poly.pdbx_seq_one_letter_code
_entity_poly.pdbx_strand_id
1 'polypeptide(L)'
;MNYFAQLFGQLSMPNDRVVHLYRRALYQSFSSFGMNRQGQVVGSNWGSYPATNRIWNKDMYYASLPFTMFEPELCQKTVLWFDQYGVKFPGSKFTGGINHSLSNSLSSALLASLYFEHTGDTKFFERCPQVLLNASRIIEDILAQRRSGEPMLFPSVWLSDAFALGKYHTGSNLCLWKACIGLAEIFEALEQLSLSKRYKNIACKLKESICKQMTIDGPFGEQFLEGIGDEEKTTYSVKHYQKPILEQGLIFLSDVIVDGKINLLMHDGEESDTTLMPFYQFLDNKDHLYQNTMAFSASSFNPTYSEEIKGITWGLESGATFPGFITVLMSELHNPQAFVTRLEELICLADLDGSWWWWPYRLEAQQGEVVRDFGCGKCGWASGLFVSLMISQYFGLKFKKGVLQIDPVDNLTFSWKNLKFGQAFISIECTQSELSISNLSEKPLKISDTKKILHVEKGKTIHIQRRKR
;
A
#
# COMPACT_ATOMS: atom_id res chain seq x y z
N MET A 1 -7.00 -16.45 27.40
CA MET A 1 -6.44 -16.55 26.04
C MET A 1 -6.43 -15.13 25.47
N ASN A 2 -5.31 -14.68 24.92
CA ASN A 2 -5.18 -13.30 24.48
C ASN A 2 -6.09 -13.10 23.25
N TYR A 3 -6.96 -12.07 23.28
CA TYR A 3 -7.88 -11.69 22.21
C TYR A 3 -7.18 -11.58 20.84
N PHE A 4 -5.97 -11.05 20.82
CA PHE A 4 -5.12 -10.99 19.64
C PHE A 4 -4.80 -12.35 19.02
N ALA A 5 -4.50 -13.36 19.86
CA ALA A 5 -4.20 -14.69 19.36
C ALA A 5 -5.45 -15.40 18.77
N GLN A 6 -6.64 -14.97 19.21
CA GLN A 6 -7.90 -15.48 18.63
C GLN A 6 -8.20 -14.85 17.26
N LEU A 7 -7.91 -13.54 17.09
CA LEU A 7 -8.16 -12.83 15.83
C LEU A 7 -7.12 -13.14 14.76
N PHE A 8 -5.84 -13.08 15.13
CA PHE A 8 -4.74 -13.04 14.16
C PHE A 8 -3.90 -14.30 14.16
N GLY A 9 -4.31 -15.32 14.91
CA GLY A 9 -3.56 -16.54 15.07
C GLY A 9 -2.27 -16.36 15.88
N GLN A 10 -1.48 -17.43 15.94
CA GLN A 10 -0.23 -17.48 16.69
C GLN A 10 0.92 -17.63 15.71
N LEU A 11 1.55 -16.52 15.37
CA LEU A 11 2.78 -16.49 14.58
C LEU A 11 3.99 -16.75 15.48
N SER A 12 4.87 -17.65 15.08
CA SER A 12 6.19 -17.86 15.65
C SER A 12 7.22 -18.07 14.55
N MET A 13 8.41 -17.56 14.76
CA MET A 13 9.56 -17.72 13.86
C MET A 13 10.86 -17.55 14.65
N PRO A 14 12.02 -17.95 14.09
CA PRO A 14 13.31 -17.86 14.81
C PRO A 14 13.68 -16.46 15.26
N ASN A 15 13.29 -15.42 14.50
CA ASN A 15 13.53 -14.03 14.89
C ASN A 15 12.31 -13.47 15.65
N ASP A 16 12.35 -13.53 16.97
CA ASP A 16 11.29 -13.05 17.85
C ASP A 16 11.06 -11.54 17.74
N ARG A 17 12.09 -10.74 17.42
CA ARG A 17 11.99 -9.28 17.28
C ARG A 17 11.04 -8.92 16.13
N VAL A 18 11.10 -9.65 15.02
CA VAL A 18 10.18 -9.49 13.89
C VAL A 18 8.75 -9.78 14.30
N VAL A 19 8.53 -10.88 15.04
CA VAL A 19 7.19 -11.25 15.54
C VAL A 19 6.64 -10.16 16.47
N HIS A 20 7.48 -9.63 17.34
CA HIS A 20 7.09 -8.56 18.26
C HIS A 20 6.75 -7.27 17.52
N LEU A 21 7.54 -6.86 16.53
CA LEU A 21 7.24 -5.69 15.72
C LEU A 21 5.95 -5.88 14.93
N TYR A 22 5.81 -7.03 14.23
CA TYR A 22 4.60 -7.36 13.48
C TYR A 22 3.34 -7.27 14.34
N ARG A 23 3.34 -7.88 15.52
CA ARG A 23 2.19 -7.87 16.44
C ARG A 23 1.85 -6.45 16.92
N ARG A 24 2.85 -5.65 17.28
CA ARG A 24 2.65 -4.28 17.73
C ARG A 24 2.16 -3.38 16.61
N ALA A 25 2.73 -3.49 15.42
CA ALA A 25 2.29 -2.76 14.24
C ALA A 25 0.83 -3.12 13.88
N LEU A 26 0.46 -4.40 13.95
CA LEU A 26 -0.91 -4.83 13.74
C LEU A 26 -1.87 -4.21 14.77
N TYR A 27 -1.49 -4.20 16.05
CA TYR A 27 -2.26 -3.52 17.08
C TYR A 27 -2.41 -2.03 16.81
N GLN A 28 -1.32 -1.37 16.42
CA GLN A 28 -1.31 0.06 16.13
C GLN A 28 -2.25 0.41 14.97
N SER A 29 -2.24 -0.38 13.91
CA SER A 29 -3.14 -0.22 12.78
C SER A 29 -4.61 -0.24 13.23
N PHE A 30 -5.02 -1.23 14.02
CA PHE A 30 -6.38 -1.33 14.53
C PHE A 30 -6.73 -0.22 15.53
N SER A 31 -5.81 0.15 16.43
CA SER A 31 -6.05 1.15 17.47
C SER A 31 -6.18 2.57 16.93
N SER A 32 -5.76 2.80 15.68
CA SER A 32 -5.92 4.10 15.03
C SER A 32 -7.36 4.41 14.60
N PHE A 33 -8.25 3.41 14.64
CA PHE A 33 -9.66 3.58 14.22
C PHE A 33 -10.57 3.88 15.38
N GLY A 34 -11.44 4.90 15.18
CA GLY A 34 -12.53 5.22 16.09
C GLY A 34 -13.82 4.52 15.70
N MET A 35 -14.56 4.06 16.71
CA MET A 35 -15.92 3.52 16.53
C MET A 35 -16.87 4.21 17.50
N ASN A 36 -18.10 4.50 17.03
CA ASN A 36 -19.16 5.01 17.88
C ASN A 36 -19.84 3.89 18.68
N ARG A 37 -20.80 4.26 19.56
CA ARG A 37 -21.52 3.29 20.37
C ARG A 37 -22.39 2.31 19.57
N GLN A 38 -22.72 2.65 18.32
CA GLN A 38 -23.48 1.80 17.41
C GLN A 38 -22.56 0.84 16.62
N GLY A 39 -21.24 0.86 16.89
CA GLY A 39 -20.26 0.01 16.19
C GLY A 39 -19.99 0.45 14.75
N GLN A 40 -20.26 1.70 14.39
CA GLN A 40 -19.92 2.29 13.11
C GLN A 40 -18.53 2.90 13.18
N VAL A 41 -17.75 2.77 12.11
CA VAL A 41 -16.50 3.49 11.96
C VAL A 41 -16.79 4.98 11.84
N VAL A 42 -16.09 5.79 12.63
CA VAL A 42 -16.22 7.25 12.60
C VAL A 42 -14.97 7.94 12.06
N GLY A 43 -13.99 7.17 11.67
CA GLY A 43 -12.75 7.61 11.07
C GLY A 43 -11.53 6.96 11.70
N SER A 44 -10.37 7.39 11.26
CA SER A 44 -9.09 7.00 11.83
C SER A 44 -8.40 8.26 12.34
N ASN A 45 -7.70 8.15 13.44
CA ASN A 45 -6.75 9.17 13.83
C ASN A 45 -5.60 9.14 12.82
N TRP A 46 -5.12 10.29 12.44
CA TRP A 46 -4.01 10.44 11.51
C TRP A 46 -2.65 10.00 12.08
N GLY A 47 -2.60 9.51 13.09
CA GLY A 47 -1.62 8.90 13.94
C GLY A 47 -2.32 8.61 15.23
N SER A 48 -1.82 7.71 16.01
CA SER A 48 -2.39 7.45 17.31
C SER A 48 -2.10 8.58 18.30
N TYR A 49 -1.21 9.50 17.95
CA TYR A 49 -0.79 10.56 18.86
C TYR A 49 -0.09 11.72 18.15
N PRO A 50 -0.44 12.97 18.41
CA PRO A 50 -1.68 13.39 19.04
C PRO A 50 -2.90 13.18 18.13
N ALA A 51 -4.07 12.98 18.70
CA ALA A 51 -5.30 12.88 17.92
C ALA A 51 -5.54 14.19 17.15
N THR A 52 -5.89 14.08 15.89
CA THR A 52 -6.25 15.22 15.05
C THR A 52 -7.72 15.14 14.65
N ASN A 53 -8.32 16.27 14.32
CA ASN A 53 -9.70 16.32 13.80
C ASN A 53 -9.75 16.11 12.28
N ARG A 54 -8.62 15.80 11.66
CA ARG A 54 -8.50 15.63 10.21
C ARG A 54 -8.38 14.16 9.90
N ILE A 55 -9.10 13.71 8.89
CA ILE A 55 -9.04 12.35 8.38
C ILE A 55 -8.66 12.43 6.91
N TRP A 56 -7.50 11.89 6.61
CA TRP A 56 -6.99 11.78 5.27
C TRP A 56 -7.38 10.42 4.70
N ASN A 57 -7.97 10.42 3.52
CA ASN A 57 -8.43 9.17 2.93
C ASN A 57 -7.30 8.17 2.74
N LYS A 58 -6.16 8.62 2.25
CA LYS A 58 -5.00 7.79 1.96
C LYS A 58 -4.44 7.14 3.22
N ASP A 59 -4.27 7.94 4.29
CA ASP A 59 -3.81 7.44 5.60
C ASP A 59 -4.77 6.40 6.15
N MET A 60 -6.06 6.72 6.15
CA MET A 60 -7.08 5.80 6.62
C MET A 60 -7.14 4.53 5.77
N TYR A 61 -6.93 4.64 4.46
CA TYR A 61 -6.85 3.50 3.55
C TYR A 61 -5.70 2.56 3.93
N TYR A 62 -4.48 3.07 4.08
CA TYR A 62 -3.34 2.25 4.46
C TYR A 62 -3.49 1.62 5.84
N ALA A 63 -3.98 2.38 6.81
CA ALA A 63 -4.26 1.85 8.15
C ALA A 63 -5.30 0.71 8.12
N SER A 64 -6.25 0.75 7.17
CA SER A 64 -7.32 -0.24 7.04
C SER A 64 -6.94 -1.49 6.22
N LEU A 65 -5.79 -1.51 5.57
CA LEU A 65 -5.39 -2.65 4.74
C LEU A 65 -5.43 -4.00 5.49
N PRO A 66 -4.97 -4.11 6.75
CA PRO A 66 -5.09 -5.37 7.50
C PRO A 66 -6.53 -5.85 7.72
N PHE A 67 -7.53 -4.95 7.67
CA PHE A 67 -8.93 -5.34 7.86
C PHE A 67 -9.43 -6.22 6.72
N THR A 68 -8.94 -5.97 5.50
CA THR A 68 -9.28 -6.80 4.33
C THR A 68 -8.90 -8.26 4.54
N MET A 69 -7.86 -8.48 5.34
CA MET A 69 -7.27 -9.79 5.59
C MET A 69 -7.83 -10.46 6.84
N PHE A 70 -8.02 -9.70 7.93
CA PHE A 70 -8.31 -10.25 9.26
C PHE A 70 -9.71 -9.96 9.78
N GLU A 71 -10.28 -8.81 9.43
CA GLU A 71 -11.57 -8.34 9.95
C GLU A 71 -12.50 -7.85 8.83
N PRO A 72 -13.06 -8.78 8.03
CA PRO A 72 -13.92 -8.42 6.90
C PRO A 72 -15.10 -7.53 7.26
N GLU A 73 -15.71 -7.71 8.44
CA GLU A 73 -16.82 -6.86 8.88
C GLU A 73 -16.38 -5.42 9.16
N LEU A 74 -15.22 -5.23 9.79
CA LEU A 74 -14.65 -3.91 10.00
C LEU A 74 -14.25 -3.27 8.67
N CYS A 75 -13.76 -4.07 7.73
CA CYS A 75 -13.47 -3.61 6.38
C CYS A 75 -14.72 -3.10 5.67
N GLN A 76 -15.84 -3.83 5.72
CA GLN A 76 -17.14 -3.36 5.17
C GLN A 76 -17.55 -2.02 5.77
N LYS A 77 -17.47 -1.87 7.08
CA LYS A 77 -17.80 -0.62 7.79
C LYS A 77 -16.89 0.53 7.34
N THR A 78 -15.63 0.26 7.08
CA THR A 78 -14.66 1.24 6.59
C THR A 78 -14.94 1.63 5.14
N VAL A 79 -15.27 0.68 4.28
CA VAL A 79 -15.71 0.97 2.89
C VAL A 79 -16.95 1.87 2.89
N LEU A 80 -17.95 1.58 3.74
CA LEU A 80 -19.16 2.40 3.87
C LEU A 80 -18.84 3.80 4.40
N TRP A 81 -17.88 3.92 5.32
CA TRP A 81 -17.42 5.22 5.76
C TRP A 81 -16.82 6.03 4.62
N PHE A 82 -15.91 5.46 3.82
CA PHE A 82 -15.34 6.11 2.65
C PHE A 82 -16.44 6.49 1.64
N ASP A 83 -17.40 5.62 1.42
CA ASP A 83 -18.50 5.87 0.49
C ASP A 83 -19.36 7.06 0.92
N GLN A 84 -19.57 7.24 2.21
CA GLN A 84 -20.43 8.29 2.77
C GLN A 84 -19.66 9.59 3.02
N TYR A 85 -18.46 9.54 3.56
CA TYR A 85 -17.73 10.70 4.10
C TYR A 85 -16.41 10.97 3.42
N GLY A 86 -15.84 10.00 2.73
CA GLY A 86 -14.55 10.14 2.06
C GLY A 86 -14.60 11.13 0.90
N VAL A 87 -13.43 11.60 0.49
CA VAL A 87 -13.28 12.42 -0.72
C VAL A 87 -13.57 11.57 -1.94
N LYS A 88 -14.44 12.06 -2.82
CA LYS A 88 -14.95 11.29 -3.97
C LYS A 88 -14.48 11.79 -5.31
N PHE A 89 -14.07 13.06 -5.41
CA PHE A 89 -13.75 13.69 -6.67
C PHE A 89 -12.29 14.11 -6.74
N PRO A 90 -11.56 13.77 -7.82
CA PRO A 90 -10.22 14.28 -8.04
C PRO A 90 -10.21 15.81 -8.05
N GLY A 91 -9.19 16.39 -7.45
CA GLY A 91 -9.07 17.84 -7.36
C GLY A 91 -10.03 18.52 -6.40
N SER A 92 -10.92 17.77 -5.72
CA SER A 92 -11.78 18.32 -4.67
C SER A 92 -10.95 18.78 -3.48
N LYS A 93 -11.39 19.86 -2.85
CA LYS A 93 -10.85 20.23 -1.53
C LYS A 93 -11.50 19.38 -0.46
N PHE A 94 -10.72 18.93 0.50
CA PHE A 94 -11.25 18.29 1.67
C PHE A 94 -10.92 19.07 2.94
N THR A 95 -11.20 18.48 4.08
CA THR A 95 -10.98 19.11 5.38
C THR A 95 -9.48 19.40 5.59
N GLY A 96 -9.00 20.47 5.10
CA GLY A 96 -7.58 20.86 5.08
C GLY A 96 -7.25 21.79 3.91
N GLY A 97 -8.10 21.85 2.92
CA GLY A 97 -8.10 22.88 1.88
C GLY A 97 -7.19 22.63 0.69
N ILE A 98 -6.64 21.43 0.53
CA ILE A 98 -5.71 21.09 -0.55
C ILE A 98 -6.39 20.18 -1.59
N ASN A 99 -5.99 20.26 -2.84
CA ASN A 99 -6.44 19.37 -3.90
C ASN A 99 -5.85 17.96 -3.68
N HIS A 100 -6.59 16.92 -4.07
CA HIS A 100 -6.18 15.54 -3.80
C HIS A 100 -5.59 14.82 -4.99
N SER A 101 -4.72 13.86 -4.68
CA SER A 101 -4.29 12.82 -5.60
C SER A 101 -5.44 11.87 -5.97
N LEU A 102 -5.26 11.15 -7.06
CA LEU A 102 -6.22 10.10 -7.47
C LEU A 102 -6.35 9.00 -6.40
N SER A 103 -5.26 8.66 -5.70
CA SER A 103 -5.28 7.65 -4.63
C SER A 103 -6.25 8.04 -3.50
N ASN A 104 -6.29 9.30 -3.08
CA ASN A 104 -7.27 9.78 -2.12
C ASN A 104 -8.71 9.63 -2.63
N SER A 105 -8.96 9.98 -3.88
CA SER A 105 -10.30 9.87 -4.49
C SER A 105 -10.76 8.42 -4.64
N LEU A 106 -9.84 7.49 -4.83
CA LEU A 106 -10.10 6.07 -5.10
C LEU A 106 -10.06 5.18 -3.86
N SER A 107 -9.79 5.70 -2.66
CA SER A 107 -9.61 4.90 -1.44
C SER A 107 -10.76 3.93 -1.17
N SER A 108 -12.01 4.36 -1.39
CA SER A 108 -13.19 3.48 -1.26
C SER A 108 -13.15 2.33 -2.26
N ALA A 109 -12.89 2.62 -3.54
CA ALA A 109 -12.84 1.61 -4.60
C ALA A 109 -11.68 0.62 -4.40
N LEU A 110 -10.52 1.11 -3.96
CA LEU A 110 -9.35 0.31 -3.65
C LEU A 110 -9.61 -0.65 -2.48
N LEU A 111 -10.16 -0.13 -1.38
CA LEU A 111 -10.46 -0.95 -0.22
C LEU A 111 -11.55 -1.99 -0.52
N ALA A 112 -12.60 -1.62 -1.27
CA ALA A 112 -13.63 -2.53 -1.72
C ALA A 112 -13.08 -3.63 -2.63
N SER A 113 -12.13 -3.29 -3.50
CA SER A 113 -11.44 -4.25 -4.38
C SER A 113 -10.63 -5.27 -3.60
N LEU A 114 -9.83 -4.81 -2.64
CA LEU A 114 -9.03 -5.69 -1.78
C LEU A 114 -9.92 -6.54 -0.85
N TYR A 115 -10.99 -5.97 -0.33
CA TYR A 115 -12.01 -6.72 0.43
C TYR A 115 -12.55 -7.89 -0.39
N PHE A 116 -13.01 -7.61 -1.62
CA PHE A 116 -13.52 -8.65 -2.50
C PHE A 116 -12.48 -9.69 -2.86
N GLU A 117 -11.25 -9.27 -3.15
CA GLU A 117 -10.13 -10.16 -3.45
C GLU A 117 -9.90 -11.19 -2.34
N HIS A 118 -9.96 -10.77 -1.07
CA HIS A 118 -9.73 -11.64 0.09
C HIS A 118 -10.94 -12.47 0.50
N THR A 119 -12.16 -11.97 0.27
CA THR A 119 -13.38 -12.60 0.79
C THR A 119 -14.23 -13.28 -0.26
N GLY A 120 -14.22 -12.78 -1.50
CA GLY A 120 -15.16 -13.20 -2.55
C GLY A 120 -16.64 -12.89 -2.24
N ASP A 121 -16.92 -12.00 -1.29
CA ASP A 121 -18.27 -11.71 -0.79
C ASP A 121 -19.05 -10.79 -1.72
N THR A 122 -19.85 -11.37 -2.60
CA THR A 122 -20.79 -10.62 -3.46
C THR A 122 -21.96 -10.05 -2.69
N LYS A 123 -22.38 -10.69 -1.60
CA LYS A 123 -23.58 -10.29 -0.83
C LYS A 123 -23.43 -8.90 -0.20
N PHE A 124 -22.20 -8.49 0.12
CA PHE A 124 -21.95 -7.13 0.60
C PHE A 124 -22.34 -6.10 -0.48
N PHE A 125 -21.92 -6.31 -1.73
CA PHE A 125 -22.20 -5.39 -2.83
C PHE A 125 -23.66 -5.45 -3.30
N GLU A 126 -24.32 -6.59 -3.17
CA GLU A 126 -25.76 -6.73 -3.41
C GLU A 126 -26.59 -5.93 -2.39
N ARG A 127 -26.17 -5.92 -1.11
CA ARG A 127 -26.83 -5.15 -0.04
C ARG A 127 -26.49 -3.67 -0.09
N CYS A 128 -25.31 -3.31 -0.59
CA CYS A 128 -24.77 -1.96 -0.62
C CYS A 128 -24.36 -1.54 -2.03
N PRO A 129 -25.29 -1.54 -3.02
CA PRO A 129 -24.98 -1.27 -4.43
C PRO A 129 -24.43 0.14 -4.67
N GLN A 130 -24.72 1.09 -3.78
CA GLN A 130 -24.21 2.46 -3.86
C GLN A 130 -22.68 2.51 -3.83
N VAL A 131 -21.99 1.55 -3.18
CA VAL A 131 -20.53 1.47 -3.17
C VAL A 131 -19.99 1.34 -4.59
N LEU A 132 -20.55 0.44 -5.39
CA LEU A 132 -20.15 0.24 -6.79
C LEU A 132 -20.58 1.41 -7.68
N LEU A 133 -21.77 1.96 -7.45
CA LEU A 133 -22.26 3.12 -8.20
C LEU A 133 -21.36 4.35 -7.98
N ASN A 134 -20.98 4.63 -6.74
CA ASN A 134 -20.10 5.75 -6.42
C ASN A 134 -18.68 5.53 -6.95
N ALA A 135 -18.12 4.32 -6.81
CA ALA A 135 -16.81 3.97 -7.37
C ALA A 135 -16.80 4.13 -8.90
N SER A 136 -17.83 3.63 -9.57
CA SER A 136 -17.99 3.77 -11.02
C SER A 136 -18.07 5.24 -11.42
N ARG A 137 -18.87 6.05 -10.72
CA ARG A 137 -18.99 7.48 -11.01
C ARG A 137 -17.66 8.22 -10.86
N ILE A 138 -16.91 7.97 -9.80
CA ILE A 138 -15.58 8.57 -9.60
C ILE A 138 -14.66 8.22 -10.78
N ILE A 139 -14.63 6.97 -11.19
CA ILE A 139 -13.81 6.53 -12.33
C ILE A 139 -14.27 7.23 -13.63
N GLU A 140 -15.56 7.31 -13.88
CA GLU A 140 -16.09 8.02 -15.07
C GLU A 140 -15.73 9.52 -15.05
N ASP A 141 -15.78 10.17 -13.88
CA ASP A 141 -15.38 11.56 -13.73
C ASP A 141 -13.87 11.75 -13.99
N ILE A 142 -13.04 10.78 -13.58
CA ILE A 142 -11.61 10.75 -13.92
C ILE A 142 -11.42 10.57 -15.43
N LEU A 143 -12.12 9.60 -16.03
CA LEU A 143 -12.05 9.32 -17.46
C LEU A 143 -12.46 10.52 -18.32
N ALA A 144 -13.45 11.28 -17.88
CA ALA A 144 -13.94 12.49 -18.57
C ALA A 144 -12.90 13.63 -18.61
N GLN A 145 -11.89 13.61 -17.73
CA GLN A 145 -10.82 14.63 -17.73
C GLN A 145 -9.78 14.41 -18.84
N ARG A 146 -9.76 13.25 -19.47
CA ARG A 146 -8.81 12.91 -20.53
C ARG A 146 -9.17 13.60 -21.84
N ARG A 147 -8.18 14.22 -22.47
CA ARG A 147 -8.34 14.80 -23.80
C ARG A 147 -8.14 13.73 -24.89
N SER A 148 -8.79 13.96 -26.03
CA SER A 148 -8.59 13.10 -27.21
C SER A 148 -7.13 13.20 -27.69
N GLY A 149 -6.53 12.04 -28.03
CA GLY A 149 -5.13 11.96 -28.47
C GLY A 149 -4.10 11.82 -27.35
N GLU A 150 -4.47 12.03 -26.09
CA GLU A 150 -3.58 11.80 -24.96
C GLU A 150 -3.48 10.29 -24.63
N PRO A 151 -2.34 9.84 -24.05
CA PRO A 151 -2.22 8.47 -23.57
C PRO A 151 -3.28 8.15 -22.52
N MET A 152 -3.51 6.88 -22.23
CA MET A 152 -4.45 6.45 -21.19
C MET A 152 -3.82 6.65 -19.79
N LEU A 153 -3.51 7.91 -19.49
CA LEU A 153 -3.01 8.37 -18.20
C LEU A 153 -3.90 9.52 -17.74
N PHE A 154 -4.03 9.67 -16.43
CA PHE A 154 -4.92 10.64 -15.83
C PHE A 154 -4.16 11.61 -14.95
N PRO A 155 -4.49 12.90 -15.01
CA PRO A 155 -3.83 13.91 -14.22
C PRO A 155 -3.98 13.63 -12.73
N SER A 156 -2.87 13.78 -12.00
CA SER A 156 -2.85 13.86 -10.56
C SER A 156 -2.05 15.09 -10.17
N VAL A 157 -2.62 15.93 -9.35
CA VAL A 157 -2.01 17.23 -9.00
C VAL A 157 -0.86 17.05 -8.02
N TRP A 158 -0.88 15.95 -7.26
CA TRP A 158 0.00 15.72 -6.13
C TRP A 158 0.69 14.37 -6.22
N LEU A 159 1.97 14.38 -5.91
CA LEU A 159 2.76 13.19 -5.67
C LEU A 159 2.29 12.52 -4.39
N SER A 160 2.13 13.34 -3.38
CA SER A 160 1.54 13.05 -2.10
C SER A 160 0.73 14.27 -1.66
N ASP A 161 0.51 14.47 -0.39
CA ASP A 161 -0.20 15.64 0.11
C ASP A 161 0.59 16.95 0.01
N ALA A 162 1.91 16.88 -0.15
CA ALA A 162 2.77 18.03 -0.03
C ALA A 162 3.24 18.64 -1.34
N PHE A 163 3.42 17.86 -2.40
CA PHE A 163 4.02 18.33 -3.64
C PHE A 163 3.16 18.05 -4.88
N ALA A 164 2.98 19.07 -5.71
CA ALA A 164 2.42 18.91 -7.04
C ALA A 164 3.57 18.79 -8.04
N LEU A 165 3.85 17.57 -8.47
CA LEU A 165 4.92 17.27 -9.40
C LEU A 165 4.35 16.80 -10.73
N GLY A 166 4.11 17.74 -11.61
CA GLY A 166 3.74 17.45 -12.97
C GLY A 166 2.28 17.07 -13.20
N LYS A 167 2.01 16.49 -14.36
CA LYS A 167 0.66 16.18 -14.84
C LYS A 167 0.24 14.75 -14.49
N TYR A 168 1.11 13.79 -14.71
CA TYR A 168 0.84 12.38 -14.50
C TYR A 168 1.75 11.84 -13.40
N HIS A 169 1.17 11.12 -12.46
CA HIS A 169 1.86 10.45 -11.37
C HIS A 169 1.68 8.94 -11.50
N THR A 170 2.76 8.18 -11.44
CA THR A 170 2.76 6.73 -11.67
C THR A 170 1.91 6.02 -10.65
N GLY A 171 2.13 6.27 -9.36
CA GLY A 171 1.38 5.63 -8.28
C GLY A 171 -0.12 5.93 -8.32
N SER A 172 -0.52 7.18 -8.62
CA SER A 172 -1.94 7.52 -8.76
C SER A 172 -2.61 6.77 -9.91
N ASN A 173 -1.92 6.63 -11.04
CA ASN A 173 -2.43 5.86 -12.18
C ASN A 173 -2.44 4.34 -11.90
N LEU A 174 -1.50 3.86 -11.09
CA LEU A 174 -1.51 2.48 -10.57
C LEU A 174 -2.75 2.23 -9.69
N CYS A 175 -3.10 3.17 -8.81
CA CYS A 175 -4.32 3.10 -8.00
C CYS A 175 -5.58 3.03 -8.87
N LEU A 176 -5.65 3.86 -9.93
CA LEU A 176 -6.77 3.80 -10.87
C LEU A 176 -6.84 2.45 -11.60
N TRP A 177 -5.70 1.91 -12.01
CA TRP A 177 -5.61 0.58 -12.60
C TRP A 177 -6.14 -0.48 -11.64
N LYS A 178 -5.70 -0.49 -10.38
CA LYS A 178 -6.16 -1.46 -9.36
C LYS A 178 -7.64 -1.34 -9.08
N ALA A 179 -8.17 -0.13 -8.98
CA ALA A 179 -9.60 0.11 -8.80
C ALA A 179 -10.42 -0.45 -9.99
N CYS A 180 -9.95 -0.23 -11.23
CA CYS A 180 -10.61 -0.79 -12.43
C CYS A 180 -10.59 -2.32 -12.46
N ILE A 181 -9.45 -2.95 -12.12
CA ILE A 181 -9.35 -4.41 -12.02
C ILE A 181 -10.31 -4.94 -10.96
N GLY A 182 -10.31 -4.36 -9.77
CA GLY A 182 -11.20 -4.79 -8.68
C GLY A 182 -12.68 -4.66 -9.04
N LEU A 183 -13.09 -3.52 -9.59
CA LEU A 183 -14.48 -3.36 -10.06
C LEU A 183 -14.83 -4.38 -11.14
N ALA A 184 -13.92 -4.65 -12.08
CA ALA A 184 -14.16 -5.64 -13.11
C ALA A 184 -14.39 -7.04 -12.54
N GLU A 185 -13.63 -7.42 -11.52
CA GLU A 185 -13.78 -8.73 -10.84
C GLU A 185 -15.07 -8.79 -10.03
N ILE A 186 -15.45 -7.72 -9.34
CA ILE A 186 -16.71 -7.64 -8.60
C ILE A 186 -17.91 -7.73 -9.58
N PHE A 187 -17.90 -6.95 -10.66
CA PHE A 187 -18.96 -7.00 -11.67
C PHE A 187 -19.05 -8.35 -12.39
N GLU A 188 -17.93 -9.04 -12.60
CA GLU A 188 -17.92 -10.41 -13.14
C GLU A 188 -18.64 -11.38 -12.19
N ALA A 189 -18.34 -11.29 -10.89
CA ALA A 189 -18.95 -12.13 -9.86
C ALA A 189 -20.44 -11.83 -9.64
N LEU A 190 -20.89 -10.60 -9.94
CA LEU A 190 -22.29 -10.18 -9.96
C LEU A 190 -22.98 -10.41 -11.31
N GLU A 191 -22.34 -11.14 -12.22
CA GLU A 191 -22.86 -11.45 -13.58
C GLU A 191 -23.11 -10.21 -14.46
N GLN A 192 -22.55 -9.05 -14.10
CA GLN A 192 -22.64 -7.80 -14.87
C GLN A 192 -21.51 -7.72 -15.90
N LEU A 193 -21.53 -8.65 -16.87
CA LEU A 193 -20.41 -8.91 -17.77
C LEU A 193 -20.02 -7.73 -18.67
N SER A 194 -20.97 -6.87 -19.06
CA SER A 194 -20.69 -5.68 -19.87
C SER A 194 -19.83 -4.66 -19.11
N LEU A 195 -20.13 -4.41 -17.83
CA LEU A 195 -19.35 -3.54 -16.96
C LEU A 195 -17.98 -4.15 -16.65
N SER A 196 -17.94 -5.45 -16.33
CA SER A 196 -16.67 -6.17 -16.15
C SER A 196 -15.74 -5.99 -17.35
N LYS A 197 -16.25 -6.24 -18.58
CA LYS A 197 -15.48 -6.08 -19.81
C LYS A 197 -14.99 -4.64 -20.02
N ARG A 198 -15.85 -3.65 -19.71
CA ARG A 198 -15.50 -2.23 -19.81
C ARG A 198 -14.30 -1.91 -18.91
N TYR A 199 -14.36 -2.24 -17.62
CA TYR A 199 -13.29 -1.92 -16.66
C TYR A 199 -12.01 -2.72 -16.92
N LYS A 200 -12.10 -3.98 -17.36
CA LYS A 200 -10.94 -4.76 -17.85
C LYS A 200 -10.23 -4.06 -19.00
N ASN A 201 -11.00 -3.55 -19.98
CA ASN A 201 -10.42 -2.84 -21.12
C ASN A 201 -9.74 -1.53 -20.71
N ILE A 202 -10.33 -0.78 -19.78
CA ILE A 202 -9.71 0.43 -19.22
C ILE A 202 -8.40 0.07 -18.53
N ALA A 203 -8.40 -0.93 -17.68
CA ALA A 203 -7.23 -1.40 -16.95
C ALA A 203 -6.11 -1.87 -17.89
N CYS A 204 -6.44 -2.62 -18.95
CA CYS A 204 -5.47 -3.02 -19.98
C CYS A 204 -4.76 -1.82 -20.60
N LYS A 205 -5.51 -0.83 -21.04
CA LYS A 205 -4.96 0.38 -21.67
C LYS A 205 -4.16 1.23 -20.69
N LEU A 206 -4.59 1.32 -19.42
CA LEU A 206 -3.85 1.98 -18.35
C LEU A 206 -2.49 1.30 -18.14
N LYS A 207 -2.47 -0.02 -18.02
CA LYS A 207 -1.24 -0.78 -17.83
C LYS A 207 -0.27 -0.58 -18.99
N GLU A 208 -0.77 -0.64 -20.22
CA GLU A 208 0.03 -0.37 -21.42
C GLU A 208 0.62 1.05 -21.38
N SER A 209 -0.20 2.06 -21.04
CA SER A 209 0.26 3.46 -20.98
C SER A 209 1.27 3.67 -19.85
N ILE A 210 1.07 3.09 -18.67
CA ILE A 210 2.01 3.17 -17.56
C ILE A 210 3.36 2.56 -17.98
N CYS A 211 3.37 1.32 -18.49
CA CYS A 211 4.61 0.65 -18.88
C CYS A 211 5.33 1.32 -20.05
N LYS A 212 4.61 2.04 -20.92
CA LYS A 212 5.20 2.68 -22.09
C LYS A 212 5.64 4.14 -21.87
N GLN A 213 4.90 4.86 -21.02
CA GLN A 213 5.07 6.31 -20.88
C GLN A 213 5.76 6.69 -19.57
N MET A 214 5.64 5.83 -18.54
CA MET A 214 6.11 6.14 -17.19
C MET A 214 7.44 5.44 -16.88
N THR A 215 8.28 5.25 -17.89
CA THR A 215 9.61 4.64 -17.75
C THR A 215 10.71 5.53 -18.30
N ILE A 216 11.92 5.32 -17.82
CA ILE A 216 13.15 5.99 -18.25
C ILE A 216 14.34 5.04 -18.09
N ASP A 217 15.39 5.25 -18.87
CA ASP A 217 16.70 4.64 -18.62
C ASP A 217 17.33 5.30 -17.40
N GLY A 218 17.46 4.53 -16.32
CA GLY A 218 18.02 4.97 -15.06
C GLY A 218 19.41 4.39 -14.81
N PRO A 219 20.01 4.67 -13.64
CA PRO A 219 21.36 4.23 -13.31
C PRO A 219 21.51 2.72 -13.18
N PHE A 220 20.41 2.01 -12.92
CA PHE A 220 20.39 0.53 -12.79
C PHE A 220 19.73 -0.17 -13.97
N GLY A 221 19.36 0.56 -15.01
CA GLY A 221 18.62 0.11 -16.17
C GLY A 221 17.27 0.77 -16.30
N GLU A 222 16.42 0.30 -17.23
CA GLU A 222 15.08 0.85 -17.40
C GLU A 222 14.28 0.71 -16.10
N GLN A 223 13.66 1.80 -15.66
CA GLN A 223 12.93 1.91 -14.42
C GLN A 223 11.69 2.79 -14.55
N PHE A 224 10.77 2.71 -13.58
CA PHE A 224 9.63 3.63 -13.54
C PHE A 224 10.05 5.02 -13.08
N LEU A 225 9.36 6.01 -13.64
CA LEU A 225 9.36 7.39 -13.19
C LEU A 225 8.35 7.57 -12.05
N GLU A 226 8.59 8.56 -11.21
CA GLU A 226 7.56 9.03 -10.28
C GLU A 226 6.46 9.80 -11.00
N GLY A 227 6.84 10.65 -11.96
CA GLY A 227 5.86 11.42 -12.72
C GLY A 227 6.36 11.99 -14.02
N ILE A 228 5.42 12.49 -14.81
CA ILE A 228 5.66 13.26 -16.02
C ILE A 228 4.89 14.56 -15.90
N GLY A 229 5.51 15.69 -16.23
CA GLY A 229 4.87 16.98 -16.15
C GLY A 229 5.48 18.02 -17.07
N ASP A 230 4.89 19.16 -16.96
CA ASP A 230 5.32 20.40 -17.55
C ASP A 230 6.24 21.10 -16.55
N GLU A 231 7.50 21.33 -16.92
CA GLU A 231 8.50 21.98 -16.07
C GLU A 231 8.01 23.31 -15.49
N GLU A 232 7.33 24.11 -16.31
CA GLU A 232 6.80 25.41 -15.89
C GLU A 232 5.76 25.24 -14.78
N LYS A 233 4.85 24.28 -14.91
CA LYS A 233 3.83 24.00 -13.89
C LYS A 233 4.43 23.41 -12.63
N THR A 234 5.39 22.51 -12.77
CA THR A 234 6.12 21.91 -11.64
C THR A 234 6.84 23.00 -10.85
N THR A 235 7.58 23.86 -11.52
CA THR A 235 8.27 24.99 -10.91
C THR A 235 7.30 25.96 -10.22
N TYR A 236 6.16 26.24 -10.84
CA TYR A 236 5.13 27.10 -10.25
C TYR A 236 4.53 26.46 -8.99
N SER A 237 4.23 25.19 -9.02
CA SER A 237 3.68 24.46 -7.87
C SER A 237 4.62 24.49 -6.67
N VAL A 238 5.91 24.29 -6.89
CA VAL A 238 6.94 24.36 -5.85
C VAL A 238 7.08 25.78 -5.27
N LYS A 239 6.90 26.81 -6.06
CA LYS A 239 6.97 28.22 -5.60
C LYS A 239 5.93 28.59 -4.53
N HIS A 240 4.90 27.81 -4.35
CA HIS A 240 3.91 28.05 -3.29
C HIS A 240 4.29 27.48 -1.93
N TYR A 241 5.40 26.76 -1.84
CA TYR A 241 5.89 26.18 -0.60
C TYR A 241 6.68 27.18 0.25
N GLN A 242 6.89 26.80 1.52
CA GLN A 242 7.69 27.60 2.44
C GLN A 242 9.11 27.82 1.90
N LYS A 243 9.63 29.01 2.09
CA LYS A 243 10.86 29.50 1.47
C LYS A 243 12.10 28.58 1.58
N PRO A 244 12.38 27.92 2.71
CA PRO A 244 13.52 26.98 2.83
C PRO A 244 13.38 25.74 1.97
N ILE A 245 12.16 25.19 1.87
CA ILE A 245 11.85 24.03 1.02
C ILE A 245 11.94 24.41 -0.44
N LEU A 246 11.50 25.65 -0.79
CA LEU A 246 11.58 26.17 -2.14
C LEU A 246 13.00 26.30 -2.66
N GLU A 247 13.90 26.84 -1.87
CA GLU A 247 15.29 27.07 -2.29
C GLU A 247 16.01 25.74 -2.50
N GLN A 248 15.88 24.80 -1.60
CA GLN A 248 16.46 23.47 -1.73
C GLN A 248 15.72 22.60 -2.77
N GLY A 249 14.39 22.64 -2.78
CA GLY A 249 13.57 21.87 -3.70
C GLY A 249 13.71 22.31 -5.16
N LEU A 250 13.93 23.59 -5.44
CA LEU A 250 14.11 24.08 -6.81
C LEU A 250 15.44 23.64 -7.43
N ILE A 251 16.53 23.72 -6.67
CA ILE A 251 17.84 23.21 -7.12
C ILE A 251 17.72 21.73 -7.44
N PHE A 252 17.05 21.01 -6.58
CA PHE A 252 16.86 19.59 -6.63
C PHE A 252 15.97 19.13 -7.82
N LEU A 253 14.86 19.80 -8.05
CA LEU A 253 13.96 19.46 -9.13
C LEU A 253 14.57 19.77 -10.51
N SER A 254 15.40 20.82 -10.62
CA SER A 254 16.09 21.12 -11.86
C SER A 254 17.04 20.04 -12.32
N ASP A 255 17.64 19.31 -11.35
CA ASP A 255 18.61 18.25 -11.64
C ASP A 255 17.97 16.90 -11.99
N VAL A 256 16.68 16.73 -11.66
CA VAL A 256 15.96 15.47 -11.86
C VAL A 256 14.83 15.55 -12.88
N ILE A 257 14.49 16.74 -13.37
CA ILE A 257 13.51 16.91 -14.44
C ILE A 257 14.26 16.98 -15.77
N VAL A 258 14.03 15.99 -16.61
CA VAL A 258 14.55 15.96 -17.98
C VAL A 258 13.38 15.77 -18.93
N ASP A 259 13.20 16.72 -19.85
CA ASP A 259 12.09 16.70 -20.82
C ASP A 259 10.72 16.51 -20.17
N GLY A 260 10.47 17.18 -19.04
CA GLY A 260 9.24 17.06 -18.26
C GLY A 260 9.12 15.74 -17.46
N LYS A 261 10.13 14.88 -17.46
CA LYS A 261 10.15 13.61 -16.70
C LYS A 261 10.77 13.81 -15.33
N ILE A 262 10.11 13.28 -14.31
CA ILE A 262 10.51 13.41 -12.91
C ILE A 262 11.01 12.05 -12.43
N ASN A 263 12.32 11.91 -12.37
CA ASN A 263 12.99 10.67 -11.96
C ASN A 263 13.45 10.77 -10.50
N LEU A 264 12.51 10.73 -9.60
CA LEU A 264 12.79 10.63 -8.17
C LEU A 264 11.64 9.91 -7.49
N LEU A 265 11.93 9.21 -6.41
CA LEU A 265 10.91 8.71 -5.51
C LEU A 265 10.95 9.54 -4.24
N MET A 266 10.01 10.44 -4.13
CA MET A 266 9.87 11.34 -3.01
C MET A 266 8.60 11.01 -2.23
N HIS A 267 8.77 10.81 -0.94
CA HIS A 267 7.66 10.64 -0.02
C HIS A 267 7.64 11.82 0.94
N ASP A 268 6.47 12.33 1.24
CA ASP A 268 6.29 13.37 2.25
C ASP A 268 5.76 12.80 3.57
N GLY A 269 6.14 11.60 3.87
CA GLY A 269 5.63 10.86 5.01
C GLY A 269 4.63 9.77 4.62
N GLU A 270 4.16 9.77 3.39
CA GLU A 270 3.26 8.77 2.86
C GLU A 270 3.91 7.93 1.77
N GLU A 271 3.33 6.76 1.53
CA GLU A 271 3.68 5.96 0.37
C GLU A 271 3.21 6.63 -0.93
N SER A 272 4.07 6.68 -1.95
CA SER A 272 3.72 7.26 -3.25
C SER A 272 2.81 6.37 -4.10
N ASP A 273 2.55 5.16 -3.69
CA ASP A 273 1.92 4.06 -4.43
C ASP A 273 2.75 3.49 -5.59
N THR A 274 3.70 4.22 -6.15
CA THR A 274 4.57 3.74 -7.24
C THR A 274 5.31 2.46 -6.83
N THR A 275 5.74 2.38 -5.59
CA THR A 275 6.45 1.25 -5.01
C THR A 275 5.55 0.07 -4.65
N LEU A 276 4.21 0.23 -4.70
CA LEU A 276 3.24 -0.81 -4.36
C LEU A 276 2.81 -1.70 -5.54
N MET A 277 3.51 -1.65 -6.67
CA MET A 277 3.17 -2.45 -7.85
C MET A 277 3.02 -3.96 -7.58
N PRO A 278 3.91 -4.61 -6.81
CA PRO A 278 3.72 -6.02 -6.46
C PRO A 278 2.58 -6.26 -5.47
N PHE A 279 2.32 -5.34 -4.57
CA PHE A 279 1.20 -5.41 -3.63
C PHE A 279 -0.14 -5.40 -4.36
N TYR A 280 -0.28 -4.51 -5.34
CA TYR A 280 -1.46 -4.44 -6.20
C TYR A 280 -1.50 -5.51 -7.30
N GLN A 281 -0.50 -6.36 -7.40
CA GLN A 281 -0.35 -7.39 -8.44
C GLN A 281 -0.28 -6.82 -9.88
N PHE A 282 0.25 -5.60 -10.01
CA PHE A 282 0.50 -4.97 -11.30
C PHE A 282 1.70 -5.63 -12.01
N LEU A 283 2.78 -5.82 -11.27
CA LEU A 283 3.98 -6.56 -11.67
C LEU A 283 4.37 -7.54 -10.57
N ASP A 284 5.21 -8.51 -10.90
CA ASP A 284 5.88 -9.35 -9.92
C ASP A 284 7.03 -8.55 -9.26
N ASN A 285 7.32 -8.83 -7.99
CA ASN A 285 8.44 -8.18 -7.29
C ASN A 285 9.83 -8.57 -7.88
N LYS A 286 9.90 -9.59 -8.73
CA LYS A 286 11.10 -10.00 -9.51
C LYS A 286 11.20 -9.32 -10.88
N ASP A 287 10.18 -8.56 -11.27
CA ASP A 287 10.22 -7.82 -12.53
C ASP A 287 11.38 -6.83 -12.50
N HIS A 288 12.19 -6.84 -13.57
CA HIS A 288 13.42 -6.04 -13.61
C HIS A 288 13.15 -4.53 -13.60
N LEU A 289 12.06 -4.06 -14.21
CA LEU A 289 11.65 -2.65 -14.13
C LEU A 289 11.40 -2.24 -12.67
N TYR A 290 10.67 -3.09 -11.93
CA TYR A 290 10.41 -2.84 -10.52
C TYR A 290 11.68 -2.89 -9.68
N GLN A 291 12.55 -3.90 -9.92
CA GLN A 291 13.82 -4.03 -9.19
C GLN A 291 14.74 -2.83 -9.42
N ASN A 292 14.86 -2.35 -10.66
CA ASN A 292 15.64 -1.17 -10.98
C ASN A 292 15.07 0.09 -10.31
N THR A 293 13.73 0.23 -10.28
CA THR A 293 13.05 1.33 -9.58
C THR A 293 13.36 1.31 -8.08
N MET A 294 13.34 0.13 -7.46
CA MET A 294 13.67 -0.01 -6.04
C MET A 294 15.16 0.23 -5.76
N ALA A 295 16.05 -0.26 -6.63
CA ALA A 295 17.49 0.02 -6.52
C ALA A 295 17.77 1.53 -6.63
N PHE A 296 17.10 2.23 -7.53
CA PHE A 296 17.15 3.69 -7.60
C PHE A 296 16.65 4.34 -6.31
N SER A 297 15.48 3.92 -5.82
CA SER A 297 14.86 4.48 -4.61
C SER A 297 15.78 4.41 -3.40
N ALA A 298 16.51 3.31 -3.26
CA ALA A 298 17.38 3.01 -2.11
C ALA A 298 18.84 3.39 -2.35
N SER A 299 19.12 4.35 -3.20
CA SER A 299 20.48 4.79 -3.54
C SER A 299 20.62 6.29 -3.52
N SER A 300 21.86 6.78 -3.50
CA SER A 300 22.21 8.19 -3.61
C SER A 300 21.81 8.85 -4.95
N PHE A 301 21.40 8.07 -5.94
CA PHE A 301 20.79 8.58 -7.17
C PHE A 301 19.38 9.10 -6.96
N ASN A 302 18.67 8.58 -5.93
CA ASN A 302 17.42 9.15 -5.48
C ASN A 302 17.71 10.26 -4.46
N PRO A 303 17.49 11.50 -4.81
CA PRO A 303 17.91 12.61 -3.97
C PRO A 303 17.16 12.70 -2.64
N THR A 304 16.03 12.03 -2.47
CA THR A 304 15.32 11.94 -1.20
C THR A 304 15.80 10.80 -0.30
N TYR A 305 16.71 9.95 -0.79
CA TYR A 305 17.29 8.88 0.00
C TYR A 305 18.37 9.44 0.94
N SER A 306 18.33 9.03 2.19
CA SER A 306 19.33 9.37 3.19
C SER A 306 20.17 8.14 3.55
N GLU A 307 21.49 8.25 3.34
CA GLU A 307 22.45 7.21 3.75
C GLU A 307 22.54 7.08 5.28
N GLU A 308 22.30 8.16 6.01
CA GLU A 308 22.36 8.17 7.46
C GLU A 308 21.26 7.32 8.09
N ILE A 309 20.03 7.50 7.63
CA ILE A 309 18.87 6.77 8.15
C ILE A 309 18.51 5.53 7.33
N LYS A 310 19.21 5.28 6.22
CA LYS A 310 18.92 4.16 5.30
C LYS A 310 17.46 4.14 4.81
N GLY A 311 16.90 5.30 4.55
CA GLY A 311 15.51 5.44 4.14
C GLY A 311 15.26 6.69 3.31
N ILE A 312 14.02 6.82 2.84
CA ILE A 312 13.58 7.96 2.03
C ILE A 312 13.05 9.05 2.96
N THR A 313 13.53 10.27 2.77
CA THR A 313 13.13 11.43 3.56
C THR A 313 12.01 12.22 2.88
N TRP A 314 11.29 12.99 3.67
CA TRP A 314 10.36 13.97 3.13
C TRP A 314 11.09 15.16 2.55
N GLY A 315 10.97 15.35 1.25
CA GLY A 315 11.62 16.46 0.55
C GLY A 315 13.10 16.57 0.92
N LEU A 316 13.52 17.75 1.28
CA LEU A 316 14.90 18.03 1.69
C LEU A 316 15.00 18.40 3.17
N GLU A 317 13.91 18.37 3.90
CA GLU A 317 13.96 18.55 5.33
C GLU A 317 14.51 17.29 5.99
N SER A 318 15.39 17.48 6.95
CA SER A 318 16.06 16.44 7.73
C SER A 318 15.07 15.68 8.62
N GLY A 319 14.16 14.99 8.04
CA GLY A 319 13.19 14.17 8.76
C GLY A 319 13.09 12.82 8.11
N ALA A 320 13.40 11.76 8.83
CA ALA A 320 13.16 10.43 8.35
C ALA A 320 11.67 10.18 8.23
N THR A 321 11.25 9.77 7.06
CA THR A 321 9.91 9.25 6.87
C THR A 321 10.00 7.77 6.59
N PHE A 322 9.59 6.98 7.54
CA PHE A 322 9.77 5.54 7.54
C PHE A 322 8.91 4.75 6.57
N PRO A 323 7.77 5.24 6.12
CA PRO A 323 6.94 4.52 5.17
C PRO A 323 7.61 4.18 3.85
N GLY A 324 8.37 5.12 3.29
CA GLY A 324 9.20 4.84 2.12
C GLY A 324 10.25 3.77 2.37
N PHE A 325 10.76 3.69 3.61
CA PHE A 325 11.70 2.64 4.01
C PHE A 325 11.04 1.25 4.03
N ILE A 326 9.77 1.14 4.42
CA ILE A 326 9.02 -0.12 4.39
C ILE A 326 8.99 -0.70 2.97
N THR A 327 8.77 0.16 1.98
CA THR A 327 8.73 -0.28 0.57
C THR A 327 10.12 -0.67 0.06
N VAL A 328 11.15 0.08 0.43
CA VAL A 328 12.54 -0.27 0.15
C VAL A 328 12.90 -1.63 0.76
N LEU A 329 12.45 -1.91 1.98
CA LEU A 329 12.61 -3.21 2.60
C LEU A 329 12.05 -4.32 1.72
N MET A 330 10.87 -4.14 1.14
CA MET A 330 10.23 -5.15 0.29
C MET A 330 10.96 -5.38 -1.03
N SER A 331 11.73 -4.41 -1.53
CA SER A 331 12.55 -4.58 -2.73
C SER A 331 13.68 -5.58 -2.54
N GLU A 332 14.15 -5.75 -1.32
CA GLU A 332 15.27 -6.62 -0.98
C GLU A 332 14.87 -8.07 -0.65
N LEU A 333 13.61 -8.46 -0.85
CA LEU A 333 13.10 -9.81 -0.55
C LEU A 333 13.88 -10.94 -1.24
N HIS A 334 14.55 -10.64 -2.35
CA HIS A 334 15.36 -11.60 -3.10
C HIS A 334 16.82 -11.66 -2.67
N ASN A 335 17.24 -10.76 -1.79
CA ASN A 335 18.55 -10.75 -1.14
C ASN A 335 18.37 -10.96 0.36
N PRO A 336 18.40 -12.21 0.85
CA PRO A 336 18.09 -12.51 2.25
C PRO A 336 18.97 -11.75 3.24
N GLN A 337 20.24 -11.50 2.92
CA GLN A 337 21.14 -10.78 3.81
C GLN A 337 20.80 -9.30 3.85
N ALA A 338 20.59 -8.67 2.72
CA ALA A 338 20.20 -7.26 2.64
C ALA A 338 18.82 -7.05 3.31
N PHE A 339 17.87 -7.94 3.06
CA PHE A 339 16.55 -7.89 3.70
C PHE A 339 16.64 -7.93 5.24
N VAL A 340 17.42 -8.85 5.80
CA VAL A 340 17.59 -8.95 7.25
C VAL A 340 18.22 -7.68 7.80
N THR A 341 19.24 -7.12 7.14
CA THR A 341 19.88 -5.86 7.53
C THR A 341 18.87 -4.72 7.54
N ARG A 342 18.09 -4.55 6.46
CA ARG A 342 17.06 -3.51 6.37
C ARG A 342 15.95 -3.70 7.42
N LEU A 343 15.54 -4.92 7.64
CA LEU A 343 14.51 -5.24 8.65
C LEU A 343 15.00 -4.89 10.06
N GLU A 344 16.27 -5.17 10.40
CA GLU A 344 16.84 -4.81 11.69
C GLU A 344 16.96 -3.28 11.85
N GLU A 345 17.32 -2.55 10.81
CA GLU A 345 17.32 -1.08 10.81
C GLU A 345 15.89 -0.55 11.07
N LEU A 346 14.90 -1.09 10.36
CA LEU A 346 13.49 -0.72 10.54
C LEU A 346 12.99 -1.01 11.97
N ILE A 347 13.39 -2.14 12.54
CA ILE A 347 13.06 -2.49 13.94
C ILE A 347 13.70 -1.47 14.92
N CYS A 348 14.91 -1.06 14.67
CA CYS A 348 15.60 -0.05 15.53
C CYS A 348 14.92 1.31 15.47
N LEU A 349 14.32 1.66 14.33
CA LEU A 349 13.62 2.92 14.14
C LEU A 349 12.18 2.91 14.66
N ALA A 350 11.61 1.71 14.88
CA ALA A 350 10.25 1.58 15.40
C ALA A 350 10.18 1.97 16.88
N ASP A 351 9.10 2.63 17.25
CA ASP A 351 8.82 2.96 18.63
C ASP A 351 8.35 1.71 19.43
N LEU A 352 8.29 1.82 20.74
CA LEU A 352 7.95 0.70 21.63
C LEU A 352 6.58 0.08 21.37
N ASP A 353 5.65 0.85 20.84
CA ASP A 353 4.30 0.38 20.48
C ASP A 353 4.19 -0.21 19.07
N GLY A 354 5.31 -0.32 18.35
CA GLY A 354 5.36 -0.87 17.00
C GLY A 354 4.86 0.07 15.90
N SER A 355 4.84 1.36 16.19
CA SER A 355 4.57 2.42 15.24
C SER A 355 5.87 3.14 14.86
N TRP A 356 5.74 4.00 13.86
CA TRP A 356 6.76 4.93 13.46
C TRP A 356 6.23 6.34 13.56
N TRP A 357 7.14 7.28 13.86
CA TRP A 357 6.80 8.67 13.83
C TRP A 357 6.64 9.14 12.38
N TRP A 358 5.64 9.94 12.15
CA TRP A 358 5.50 10.66 10.91
C TRP A 358 6.12 12.05 11.06
N TRP A 359 6.62 12.57 9.94
CA TRP A 359 7.31 13.85 9.83
C TRP A 359 6.88 14.94 10.83
N PRO A 360 7.87 15.73 11.27
CA PRO A 360 9.29 15.54 11.21
C PRO A 360 9.79 14.78 12.45
N TYR A 361 10.35 13.62 12.22
CA TYR A 361 11.14 12.98 13.26
C TYR A 361 12.50 13.65 13.31
N ARG A 362 12.91 14.21 14.46
CA ARG A 362 14.25 14.74 14.64
C ARG A 362 15.16 13.66 15.20
N LEU A 363 16.11 13.22 14.38
CA LEU A 363 17.19 12.34 14.84
C LEU A 363 18.01 13.00 15.95
N GLU A 364 18.06 14.34 15.94
CA GLU A 364 18.78 15.13 16.91
C GLU A 364 18.00 15.38 18.21
N ALA A 365 16.76 14.92 18.33
CA ALA A 365 16.01 15.06 19.57
C ALA A 365 16.76 14.36 20.71
N GLN A 366 17.19 15.15 21.66
CA GLN A 366 17.92 14.64 22.81
C GLN A 366 16.95 14.05 23.84
N GLN A 367 17.45 13.18 24.69
CA GLN A 367 16.65 12.61 25.75
C GLN A 367 16.02 13.72 26.61
N GLY A 368 14.70 13.71 26.74
CA GLY A 368 13.95 14.71 27.49
C GLY A 368 13.38 15.85 26.66
N GLU A 369 13.73 15.95 25.37
CA GLU A 369 13.05 16.89 24.47
C GLU A 369 11.64 16.39 24.13
N VAL A 370 10.68 17.30 24.24
CA VAL A 370 9.30 17.01 23.85
C VAL A 370 9.10 17.48 22.42
N VAL A 371 8.98 16.56 21.50
CA VAL A 371 8.67 16.84 20.10
C VAL A 371 7.17 17.17 20.00
N ARG A 372 6.76 18.37 20.43
CA ARG A 372 5.34 18.76 20.50
C ARG A 372 4.81 19.39 19.22
N ASP A 373 5.65 20.10 18.51
CA ASP A 373 5.20 21.06 17.50
C ASP A 373 5.44 20.59 16.07
N PHE A 374 5.83 19.32 15.90
CA PHE A 374 6.25 18.81 14.62
C PHE A 374 5.43 17.59 14.21
N GLY A 375 4.75 17.71 13.08
CA GLY A 375 4.08 16.62 12.41
C GLY A 375 2.85 16.07 13.15
N CYS A 376 2.39 14.93 12.72
CA CYS A 376 1.16 14.31 13.17
C CYS A 376 1.36 13.25 14.23
N GLY A 377 2.58 13.03 14.64
CA GLY A 377 2.92 12.02 15.62
C GLY A 377 3.05 10.62 15.01
N LYS A 378 2.55 9.62 15.71
CA LYS A 378 2.70 8.22 15.29
C LYS A 378 1.71 7.83 14.22
N CYS A 379 2.17 7.06 13.23
CA CYS A 379 1.39 6.71 12.05
C CYS A 379 0.78 5.32 12.12
N GLY A 380 -0.53 5.24 12.31
CA GLY A 380 -1.28 3.99 12.17
C GLY A 380 -1.24 3.46 10.72
N TRP A 381 -1.18 4.35 9.74
CA TRP A 381 -1.11 3.98 8.34
C TRP A 381 0.21 3.27 7.96
N ALA A 382 1.35 3.71 8.50
CA ALA A 382 2.64 3.03 8.30
C ALA A 382 2.61 1.61 8.86
N SER A 383 2.00 1.44 10.03
CA SER A 383 1.84 0.14 10.65
C SER A 383 0.94 -0.79 9.85
N GLY A 384 -0.17 -0.28 9.30
CA GLY A 384 -1.08 -1.04 8.44
C GLY A 384 -0.41 -1.48 7.14
N LEU A 385 0.34 -0.58 6.51
CA LEU A 385 1.10 -0.89 5.30
C LEU A 385 2.19 -1.94 5.57
N PHE A 386 2.98 -1.77 6.63
CA PHE A 386 4.01 -2.73 7.04
C PHE A 386 3.44 -4.13 7.21
N VAL A 387 2.37 -4.27 8.01
CA VAL A 387 1.71 -5.56 8.23
C VAL A 387 1.24 -6.18 6.92
N SER A 388 0.61 -5.40 6.07
CA SER A 388 0.05 -5.88 4.79
C SER A 388 1.13 -6.32 3.81
N LEU A 389 2.25 -5.61 3.75
CA LEU A 389 3.40 -6.00 2.93
C LEU A 389 4.10 -7.25 3.49
N MET A 390 4.27 -7.34 4.81
CA MET A 390 4.81 -8.56 5.42
C MET A 390 3.95 -9.78 5.09
N ILE A 391 2.63 -9.68 5.20
CA ILE A 391 1.73 -10.78 4.86
C ILE A 391 1.82 -11.14 3.39
N SER A 392 1.67 -10.16 2.51
CA SER A 392 1.52 -10.41 1.08
C SER A 392 2.84 -10.70 0.37
N GLN A 393 3.96 -10.13 0.81
CA GLN A 393 5.25 -10.24 0.14
C GLN A 393 6.25 -11.14 0.89
N TYR A 394 6.33 -11.03 2.22
CA TYR A 394 7.29 -11.79 3.02
C TYR A 394 6.77 -13.20 3.35
N PHE A 395 5.56 -13.30 3.92
CA PHE A 395 4.89 -14.59 4.14
C PHE A 395 4.22 -15.13 2.88
N GLY A 396 4.04 -14.31 1.86
CA GLY A 396 3.53 -14.68 0.55
C GLY A 396 2.07 -15.10 0.50
N LEU A 397 1.24 -14.65 1.47
CA LEU A 397 -0.17 -14.98 1.53
C LEU A 397 -1.00 -14.01 0.67
N LYS A 398 -1.65 -14.54 -0.34
CA LYS A 398 -2.52 -13.76 -1.26
C LYS A 398 -3.74 -14.57 -1.67
N PHE A 399 -4.84 -13.90 -1.97
CA PHE A 399 -5.93 -14.49 -2.72
C PHE A 399 -5.89 -14.02 -4.18
N LYS A 400 -6.20 -14.92 -5.08
CA LYS A 400 -6.41 -14.61 -6.49
C LYS A 400 -7.61 -15.40 -7.01
N LYS A 401 -8.68 -14.70 -7.34
CA LYS A 401 -9.94 -15.31 -7.82
C LYS A 401 -10.43 -16.45 -6.89
N GLY A 402 -10.43 -16.20 -5.60
CA GLY A 402 -10.89 -17.15 -4.59
C GLY A 402 -9.95 -18.33 -4.31
N VAL A 403 -8.74 -18.31 -4.88
CA VAL A 403 -7.70 -19.32 -4.65
C VAL A 403 -6.64 -18.73 -3.73
N LEU A 404 -6.38 -19.37 -2.60
CA LEU A 404 -5.31 -19.01 -1.69
C LEU A 404 -3.96 -19.42 -2.28
N GLN A 405 -3.07 -18.47 -2.36
CA GLN A 405 -1.66 -18.66 -2.73
C GLN A 405 -0.81 -18.43 -1.49
N ILE A 406 0.16 -19.29 -1.26
CA ILE A 406 1.13 -19.14 -0.17
C ILE A 406 2.51 -19.40 -0.77
N ASP A 407 3.29 -18.35 -0.94
CA ASP A 407 4.61 -18.38 -1.57
C ASP A 407 5.58 -17.52 -0.74
N PRO A 408 6.02 -18.02 0.44
CA PRO A 408 6.92 -17.29 1.32
C PRO A 408 8.30 -17.09 0.67
N VAL A 409 9.00 -16.03 1.06
CA VAL A 409 10.38 -15.77 0.60
C VAL A 409 11.30 -16.94 0.91
N ASP A 410 12.35 -17.12 0.12
CA ASP A 410 13.29 -18.21 0.25
C ASP A 410 13.92 -18.25 1.65
N ASN A 411 14.21 -19.45 2.13
CA ASN A 411 14.79 -19.75 3.45
C ASN A 411 13.96 -19.29 4.68
N LEU A 412 12.79 -18.67 4.49
CA LEU A 412 11.92 -18.32 5.60
C LEU A 412 11.35 -19.58 6.26
N THR A 413 11.44 -19.64 7.59
CA THR A 413 10.81 -20.66 8.42
C THR A 413 9.90 -20.01 9.45
N PHE A 414 8.67 -20.49 9.56
CA PHE A 414 7.69 -19.98 10.53
C PHE A 414 6.59 -21.01 10.80
N SER A 415 5.91 -20.83 11.91
CA SER A 415 4.65 -21.48 12.22
C SER A 415 3.58 -20.43 12.45
N TRP A 416 2.42 -20.59 11.83
CA TRP A 416 1.28 -19.71 12.04
C TRP A 416 0.02 -20.53 12.33
N LYS A 417 -0.34 -20.66 13.60
CA LYS A 417 -1.47 -21.47 14.05
C LYS A 417 -2.75 -20.63 14.12
N ASN A 418 -3.86 -21.23 13.72
CA ASN A 418 -5.20 -20.63 13.81
C ASN A 418 -5.32 -19.25 13.14
N LEU A 419 -4.72 -19.11 11.97
CA LEU A 419 -4.77 -17.88 11.19
C LEU A 419 -6.12 -17.76 10.49
N LYS A 420 -6.85 -16.69 10.75
CA LYS A 420 -7.95 -16.24 9.90
C LYS A 420 -7.37 -15.28 8.86
N PHE A 421 -7.53 -15.62 7.59
CA PHE A 421 -7.03 -14.81 6.49
C PHE A 421 -8.07 -14.77 5.37
N GLY A 422 -8.76 -13.64 5.25
CA GLY A 422 -9.88 -13.50 4.32
C GLY A 422 -10.97 -14.53 4.60
N GLN A 423 -11.27 -15.36 3.61
CA GLN A 423 -12.23 -16.46 3.73
C GLN A 423 -11.64 -17.76 4.30
N ALA A 424 -10.33 -17.81 4.52
CA ALA A 424 -9.64 -18.99 5.01
C ALA A 424 -9.45 -18.95 6.54
N PHE A 425 -9.58 -20.14 7.16
CA PHE A 425 -9.11 -20.39 8.52
C PHE A 425 -8.14 -21.55 8.45
N ILE A 426 -6.88 -21.32 8.75
CA ILE A 426 -5.78 -22.25 8.44
C ILE A 426 -4.71 -22.28 9.53
N SER A 427 -3.91 -23.34 9.53
CA SER A 427 -2.59 -23.35 10.16
C SER A 427 -1.53 -23.63 9.12
N ILE A 428 -0.39 -22.96 9.24
CA ILE A 428 0.74 -23.04 8.32
C ILE A 428 1.98 -23.43 9.10
N GLU A 429 2.69 -24.43 8.61
CA GLU A 429 4.05 -24.74 9.03
C GLU A 429 4.95 -24.63 7.81
N CYS A 430 5.92 -23.72 7.87
CA CYS A 430 6.85 -23.44 6.79
C CYS A 430 8.27 -23.79 7.24
N THR A 431 8.87 -24.76 6.58
CA THR A 431 10.28 -25.13 6.73
C THR A 431 11.08 -24.70 5.49
N GLN A 432 12.37 -24.94 5.47
CA GLN A 432 13.19 -24.65 4.29
C GLN A 432 12.77 -25.47 3.06
N SER A 433 12.27 -26.69 3.27
CA SER A 433 11.96 -27.64 2.19
C SER A 433 10.47 -27.83 1.93
N GLU A 434 9.62 -27.54 2.90
CA GLU A 434 8.21 -27.90 2.84
C GLU A 434 7.32 -26.79 3.43
N LEU A 435 6.16 -26.64 2.84
CA LEU A 435 5.04 -25.85 3.32
C LEU A 435 3.88 -26.79 3.62
N SER A 436 3.49 -26.90 4.90
CA SER A 436 2.35 -27.69 5.34
C SER A 436 1.18 -26.75 5.67
N ILE A 437 0.01 -26.98 5.07
CA ILE A 437 -1.17 -26.14 5.25
C ILE A 437 -2.34 -27.00 5.69
N SER A 438 -2.88 -26.71 6.87
CA SER A 438 -4.08 -27.35 7.42
C SER A 438 -5.30 -26.46 7.23
N ASN A 439 -6.34 -26.98 6.59
CA ASN A 439 -7.62 -26.27 6.46
C ASN A 439 -8.47 -26.46 7.71
N LEU A 440 -8.69 -25.41 8.46
CA LEU A 440 -9.54 -25.33 9.63
C LEU A 440 -10.91 -24.71 9.33
N SER A 441 -11.13 -24.25 8.08
CA SER A 441 -12.39 -23.64 7.64
C SER A 441 -13.50 -24.67 7.58
N GLU A 442 -14.76 -24.23 7.73
CA GLU A 442 -15.93 -25.10 7.58
C GLU A 442 -16.13 -25.62 6.14
N LYS A 443 -15.60 -24.91 5.16
CA LYS A 443 -15.72 -25.24 3.73
C LYS A 443 -14.38 -25.70 3.16
N PRO A 444 -14.41 -26.50 2.08
CA PRO A 444 -13.21 -26.81 1.32
C PRO A 444 -12.50 -25.54 0.86
N LEU A 445 -11.18 -25.53 0.97
CA LEU A 445 -10.33 -24.40 0.56
C LEU A 445 -9.61 -24.72 -0.75
N LYS A 446 -9.62 -23.80 -1.69
CA LYS A 446 -8.82 -23.88 -2.90
C LYS A 446 -7.45 -23.26 -2.62
N ILE A 447 -6.40 -24.06 -2.76
CA ILE A 447 -5.02 -23.64 -2.54
C ILE A 447 -4.23 -23.85 -3.83
N SER A 448 -3.48 -22.86 -4.26
CA SER A 448 -2.60 -22.99 -5.40
C SER A 448 -1.28 -23.63 -4.98
N ASP A 449 -0.99 -24.80 -5.56
CA ASP A 449 0.39 -25.24 -5.77
C ASP A 449 0.85 -24.72 -7.15
N THR A 450 2.14 -24.45 -7.31
CA THR A 450 2.73 -23.84 -8.52
C THR A 450 2.25 -24.43 -9.86
N LYS A 451 1.72 -25.64 -9.85
CA LYS A 451 1.26 -26.38 -11.04
C LYS A 451 -0.26 -26.64 -11.10
N LYS A 452 -0.95 -26.62 -9.98
CA LYS A 452 -2.37 -27.02 -9.91
C LYS A 452 -3.07 -26.36 -8.72
N ILE A 453 -4.39 -26.31 -8.82
CA ILE A 453 -5.27 -25.93 -7.72
C ILE A 453 -5.64 -27.20 -6.96
N LEU A 454 -5.38 -27.21 -5.66
CA LEU A 454 -5.72 -28.28 -4.73
C LEU A 454 -6.99 -27.91 -3.97
N HIS A 455 -7.90 -28.85 -3.83
CA HIS A 455 -9.06 -28.71 -2.97
C HIS A 455 -8.76 -29.42 -1.64
N VAL A 456 -8.79 -28.67 -0.55
CA VAL A 456 -8.41 -29.15 0.78
C VAL A 456 -9.64 -29.14 1.66
N GLU A 457 -10.13 -30.32 2.01
CA GLU A 457 -11.29 -30.50 2.87
C GLU A 457 -10.99 -30.05 4.31
N LYS A 458 -12.06 -29.74 5.08
CA LYS A 458 -11.97 -29.39 6.51
C LYS A 458 -11.15 -30.44 7.27
N GLY A 459 -10.23 -30.00 8.11
CA GLY A 459 -9.37 -30.84 8.94
C GLY A 459 -8.27 -31.58 8.18
N LYS A 460 -8.14 -31.38 6.86
CA LYS A 460 -7.06 -31.99 6.08
C LYS A 460 -5.87 -31.06 5.98
N THR A 461 -4.70 -31.68 5.91
CA THR A 461 -3.41 -31.02 5.70
C THR A 461 -2.86 -31.41 4.34
N ILE A 462 -2.30 -30.45 3.64
CA ILE A 462 -1.51 -30.67 2.42
C ILE A 462 -0.07 -30.29 2.66
N HIS A 463 0.81 -30.92 1.89
CA HIS A 463 2.25 -30.72 1.93
C HIS A 463 2.72 -30.30 0.53
N ILE A 464 3.35 -29.13 0.44
CA ILE A 464 3.86 -28.57 -0.81
C ILE A 464 5.38 -28.45 -0.67
N GLN A 465 6.11 -29.11 -1.58
CA GLN A 465 7.56 -29.01 -1.62
C GLN A 465 7.98 -27.62 -2.09
N ARG A 466 8.79 -26.95 -1.29
CA ARG A 466 9.37 -25.66 -1.64
C ARG A 466 10.53 -25.88 -2.60
N ARG A 467 10.55 -25.15 -3.69
CA ARG A 467 11.68 -25.12 -4.60
C ARG A 467 12.63 -24.03 -4.14
N LYS A 468 13.91 -24.32 -4.01
CA LYS A 468 14.92 -23.28 -3.94
C LYS A 468 14.90 -22.55 -5.29
N ARG A 469 14.65 -21.29 -5.28
CA ARG A 469 14.63 -20.42 -6.45
C ARG A 469 15.98 -19.74 -6.62
#